data_945ecdeb6a88856b5f7d8a785c41b0b7
#
_entry.id   945ecdeb6a88856b5f7d8a785c41b0b7
#
_cell.length_a   1.000
_cell.length_b   1.000
_cell.length_c   1.000
_cell.angle_alpha   90.00
_cell.angle_beta   90.00
_cell.angle_gamma   90.00
#
_symmetry.space_group_name_H-M   'P 1'
#
loop_
_entity.id
_entity.type
_entity.pdbx_description
1 polymer ?
#
loop_
_entity_poly.entity_id
_entity_poly.type
_entity_poly.pdbx_seq_one_letter_code
_entity_poly.pdbx_strand_id
1 'polypeptide(L)'
;MRVRSIAILVLTAAASFGVPTFAHHSQSMFDTTKEILVEGTVARFDWKNPHMYLIVETKGPKGEKVLVEGEGLAITQALVDGLRREALMPGTPVVMRANPNKDGPGKQVRILDVTTQDGAIHPFYASNTRNRTLAEAKSLEGQWAPNRAALGAAFGAMARFPITPEARTAQQKLTADGLCFVEPVPFLSVLDEMRSIQISKNEVVLHFENSGDHVLRTVHMNSKHPANVKPSRHGHSIGHWEGDTLVIDTTAYEPNASGLGGNVPSSARKHTVERLTLTPERTRLRYEITVEDPMYLTKPATLTQQWDYRPDLKFSPRSEACDNEVAARYRASLPK
;
A
#
# COMPACT_ATOMS: atom_id res chain seq x y z
N MET A 1 23.42 -55.67 46.11
CA MET A 1 23.31 -54.19 45.99
C MET A 1 22.91 -53.87 44.60
N ARG A 2 21.66 -53.42 44.36
CA ARG A 2 21.16 -52.98 43.06
C ARG A 2 21.15 -51.47 43.03
N VAL A 3 21.99 -50.89 42.18
CA VAL A 3 22.03 -49.44 41.94
C VAL A 3 20.88 -49.09 41.02
N ARG A 4 19.94 -48.24 41.45
CA ARG A 4 18.85 -47.67 40.65
C ARG A 4 19.37 -46.38 40.02
N SER A 5 19.49 -46.34 38.72
CA SER A 5 19.76 -45.13 37.92
C SER A 5 18.51 -44.31 37.81
N ILE A 6 18.55 -43.07 38.32
CA ILE A 6 17.49 -42.06 38.17
C ILE A 6 17.78 -41.28 36.87
N ALA A 7 16.92 -41.46 35.88
CA ALA A 7 16.97 -40.63 34.67
C ALA A 7 16.27 -39.29 34.93
N ILE A 8 17.02 -38.21 34.91
CA ILE A 8 16.48 -36.83 34.97
C ILE A 8 16.05 -36.45 33.55
N LEU A 9 14.72 -36.33 33.40
CA LEU A 9 14.10 -35.83 32.16
C LEU A 9 14.16 -34.29 32.21
N VAL A 10 15.06 -33.69 31.42
CA VAL A 10 15.11 -32.24 31.25
C VAL A 10 14.06 -31.87 30.22
N LEU A 11 12.95 -31.29 30.68
CA LEU A 11 11.91 -30.74 29.84
C LEU A 11 12.36 -29.35 29.35
N THR A 12 12.88 -29.24 28.13
CA THR A 12 13.14 -27.97 27.47
C THR A 12 11.81 -27.38 27.01
N ALA A 13 11.30 -26.40 27.75
CA ALA A 13 10.19 -25.57 27.31
C ALA A 13 10.66 -24.72 26.13
N ALA A 14 10.25 -25.08 24.91
CA ALA A 14 10.38 -24.23 23.76
C ALA A 14 9.46 -23.04 23.92
N ALA A 15 9.99 -21.90 24.36
CA ALA A 15 9.28 -20.64 24.34
C ALA A 15 9.05 -20.25 22.87
N SER A 16 7.82 -20.47 22.40
CA SER A 16 7.35 -19.95 21.11
C SER A 16 7.30 -18.44 21.24
N PHE A 17 8.36 -17.75 20.85
CA PHE A 17 8.30 -16.32 20.62
C PHE A 17 7.37 -16.10 19.42
N GLY A 18 6.12 -15.75 19.69
CA GLY A 18 5.20 -15.24 18.69
C GLY A 18 5.84 -13.99 18.08
N VAL A 19 6.28 -14.09 16.84
CA VAL A 19 6.71 -12.94 16.06
C VAL A 19 5.45 -12.08 15.90
N PRO A 20 5.44 -10.81 16.35
CA PRO A 20 4.30 -9.95 16.06
C PRO A 20 4.21 -9.81 14.54
N THR A 21 3.20 -10.44 13.94
CA THR A 21 2.81 -10.20 12.57
C THR A 21 2.26 -8.78 12.51
N PHE A 22 3.04 -7.85 11.98
CA PHE A 22 2.53 -6.55 11.57
C PHE A 22 1.60 -6.77 10.38
N ALA A 23 0.39 -7.23 10.67
CA ALA A 23 -0.70 -7.19 9.72
C ALA A 23 -1.13 -5.73 9.55
N HIS A 24 -1.47 -5.34 8.35
CA HIS A 24 -2.15 -4.07 8.06
C HIS A 24 -3.39 -3.99 8.97
N HIS A 25 -3.31 -3.15 9.99
CA HIS A 25 -4.14 -3.22 11.19
C HIS A 25 -5.62 -2.92 10.96
N SER A 26 -5.98 -2.19 9.89
CA SER A 26 -7.38 -1.84 9.61
C SER A 26 -8.27 -3.05 9.33
N GLN A 27 -7.72 -4.12 8.77
CA GLN A 27 -8.52 -5.29 8.41
C GLN A 27 -8.74 -6.28 9.56
N SER A 28 -7.91 -6.25 10.58
CA SER A 28 -7.98 -7.20 11.70
C SER A 28 -9.22 -7.02 12.60
N MET A 29 -9.82 -5.82 12.59
CA MET A 29 -11.04 -5.53 13.36
C MET A 29 -12.32 -6.06 12.69
N PHE A 30 -12.28 -6.40 11.41
CA PHE A 30 -13.44 -6.90 10.68
C PHE A 30 -13.47 -8.43 10.62
N ASP A 31 -14.66 -9.00 10.72
CA ASP A 31 -14.89 -10.43 10.52
C ASP A 31 -15.06 -10.69 9.01
N THR A 32 -13.95 -10.96 8.33
CA THR A 32 -13.94 -11.19 6.87
C THR A 32 -14.57 -12.52 6.45
N THR A 33 -14.98 -13.36 7.40
CA THR A 33 -15.71 -14.62 7.14
C THR A 33 -17.21 -14.41 7.07
N LYS A 34 -17.70 -13.23 7.48
CA LYS A 34 -19.11 -12.85 7.48
C LYS A 34 -19.36 -11.68 6.55
N GLU A 35 -20.52 -11.68 5.94
CA GLU A 35 -21.02 -10.57 5.14
C GLU A 35 -22.36 -10.12 5.68
N ILE A 36 -22.61 -8.82 5.63
CA ILE A 36 -23.89 -8.19 5.93
C ILE A 36 -24.30 -7.32 4.76
N LEU A 37 -25.61 -7.12 4.60
CA LEU A 37 -26.20 -6.18 3.67
C LEU A 37 -26.79 -5.01 4.47
N VAL A 38 -26.45 -3.79 4.07
CA VAL A 38 -27.02 -2.56 4.61
C VAL A 38 -27.76 -1.86 3.48
N GLU A 39 -29.09 -1.97 3.51
CA GLU A 39 -29.97 -1.28 2.57
C GLU A 39 -30.34 0.09 3.14
N GLY A 40 -30.18 1.14 2.33
CA GLY A 40 -30.47 2.49 2.79
C GLY A 40 -30.17 3.56 1.75
N THR A 41 -29.88 4.74 2.24
CA THR A 41 -29.57 5.91 1.41
C THR A 41 -28.24 6.50 1.84
N VAL A 42 -27.41 6.91 0.90
CA VAL A 42 -26.15 7.60 1.20
C VAL A 42 -26.45 8.89 1.96
N ALA A 43 -26.01 8.98 3.21
CA ALA A 43 -26.08 10.21 4.01
C ALA A 43 -24.88 11.11 3.76
N ARG A 44 -23.69 10.50 3.63
CA ARG A 44 -22.44 11.22 3.37
C ARG A 44 -21.41 10.27 2.72
N PHE A 45 -20.58 10.80 1.83
CA PHE A 45 -19.44 10.09 1.27
C PHE A 45 -18.18 10.96 1.46
N ASP A 46 -17.34 10.56 2.42
CA ASP A 46 -16.03 11.15 2.65
C ASP A 46 -15.04 10.57 1.62
N TRP A 47 -14.95 11.24 0.50
CA TRP A 47 -14.04 10.91 -0.59
C TRP A 47 -12.68 11.55 -0.31
N LYS A 48 -11.89 10.89 0.55
CA LYS A 48 -10.60 11.42 1.05
C LYS A 48 -9.63 10.29 1.32
N ASN A 49 -8.33 10.59 1.22
CA ASN A 49 -7.26 9.68 1.62
C ASN A 49 -6.93 9.83 3.12
N PRO A 50 -6.39 8.83 3.83
CA PRO A 50 -5.94 7.52 3.30
C PRO A 50 -7.04 6.48 3.12
N HIS A 51 -8.22 6.69 3.67
CA HIS A 51 -9.38 5.81 3.55
C HIS A 51 -10.65 6.61 3.29
N MET A 52 -11.48 6.09 2.40
CA MET A 52 -12.82 6.63 2.17
C MET A 52 -13.80 6.09 3.21
N TYR A 53 -14.82 6.91 3.54
CA TYR A 53 -15.91 6.48 4.40
C TYR A 53 -17.26 6.78 3.77
N LEU A 54 -18.08 5.75 3.61
CA LEU A 54 -19.46 5.88 3.16
C LEU A 54 -20.40 5.71 4.35
N ILE A 55 -21.20 6.71 4.63
CA ILE A 55 -22.19 6.68 5.69
C ILE A 55 -23.56 6.45 5.04
N VAL A 56 -24.18 5.31 5.35
CA VAL A 56 -25.51 4.92 4.87
C VAL A 56 -26.53 5.08 5.99
N GLU A 57 -27.58 5.84 5.70
CA GLU A 57 -28.76 5.92 6.54
C GLU A 57 -29.68 4.74 6.28
N THR A 58 -29.98 3.97 7.30
CA THR A 58 -30.87 2.80 7.24
C THR A 58 -31.88 2.84 8.40
N LYS A 59 -32.81 1.90 8.40
CA LYS A 59 -33.80 1.73 9.48
C LYS A 59 -33.33 0.64 10.44
N GLY A 60 -33.31 0.95 11.71
CA GLY A 60 -33.08 -0.02 12.77
C GLY A 60 -34.28 -0.93 13.01
N PRO A 61 -34.13 -1.93 13.92
CA PRO A 61 -35.18 -2.95 14.17
C PRO A 61 -36.54 -2.39 14.64
N LYS A 62 -36.55 -1.18 15.22
CA LYS A 62 -37.75 -0.47 15.67
C LYS A 62 -38.22 0.60 14.70
N GLY A 63 -37.61 0.66 13.51
CA GLY A 63 -37.89 1.67 12.51
C GLY A 63 -37.16 3.00 12.70
N GLU A 64 -36.33 3.12 13.74
CA GLU A 64 -35.51 4.30 14.01
C GLU A 64 -34.44 4.51 12.93
N LYS A 65 -34.04 5.74 12.74
CA LYS A 65 -32.95 6.11 11.85
C LYS A 65 -31.61 5.65 12.45
N VAL A 66 -30.85 4.86 11.69
CA VAL A 66 -29.51 4.40 12.04
C VAL A 66 -28.54 4.81 10.96
N LEU A 67 -27.38 5.32 11.35
CA LEU A 67 -26.26 5.59 10.44
C LEU A 67 -25.22 4.47 10.57
N VAL A 68 -24.93 3.83 9.45
CA VAL A 68 -23.89 2.81 9.34
C VAL A 68 -22.71 3.42 8.59
N GLU A 69 -21.55 3.48 9.27
CA GLU A 69 -20.30 3.97 8.68
C GLU A 69 -19.53 2.78 8.11
N GLY A 70 -19.29 2.81 6.81
CA GLY A 70 -18.47 1.85 6.09
C GLY A 70 -17.12 2.45 5.72
N GLU A 71 -16.04 1.69 6.00
CA GLU A 71 -14.67 2.03 5.60
C GLU A 71 -14.37 1.41 4.25
N GLY A 72 -13.81 2.20 3.34
CA GLY A 72 -13.27 1.79 2.05
C GLY A 72 -11.73 1.88 2.01
N LEU A 73 -11.18 1.64 0.84
CA LEU A 73 -9.75 1.82 0.55
C LEU A 73 -9.42 3.30 0.24
N ALA A 74 -8.16 3.57 -0.12
CA ALA A 74 -7.76 4.86 -0.64
C ALA A 74 -8.45 5.18 -1.97
N ILE A 75 -8.65 6.45 -2.26
CA ILE A 75 -9.29 6.94 -3.49
C ILE A 75 -8.65 6.34 -4.74
N THR A 76 -7.33 6.31 -4.79
CA THR A 76 -6.58 5.82 -5.95
C THR A 76 -6.87 4.36 -6.25
N GLN A 77 -7.03 3.54 -5.23
CA GLN A 77 -7.43 2.13 -5.38
C GLN A 77 -8.85 2.01 -5.91
N ALA A 78 -9.76 2.83 -5.41
CA ALA A 78 -11.14 2.86 -5.88
C ALA A 78 -11.25 3.31 -7.34
N LEU A 79 -10.46 4.33 -7.74
CA LEU A 79 -10.41 4.80 -9.12
C LEU A 79 -9.88 3.72 -10.08
N VAL A 80 -8.87 2.94 -9.66
CA VAL A 80 -8.36 1.78 -10.43
C VAL A 80 -9.45 0.73 -10.66
N ASP A 81 -10.36 0.56 -9.70
CA ASP A 81 -11.49 -0.36 -9.79
C ASP A 81 -12.72 0.23 -10.51
N GLY A 82 -12.66 1.49 -10.88
CA GLY A 82 -13.70 2.17 -11.64
C GLY A 82 -14.76 2.87 -10.80
N LEU A 83 -14.59 2.92 -9.45
CA LEU A 83 -15.46 3.75 -8.62
C LEU A 83 -15.24 5.22 -8.96
N ARG A 84 -16.33 5.98 -8.97
CA ARG A 84 -16.34 7.44 -9.11
C ARG A 84 -17.17 8.03 -8.00
N ARG A 85 -16.72 9.18 -7.48
CA ARG A 85 -17.38 9.87 -6.38
C ARG A 85 -18.87 10.15 -6.69
N GLU A 86 -19.15 10.55 -7.94
CA GLU A 86 -20.47 10.95 -8.41
C GLU A 86 -21.50 9.82 -8.39
N ALA A 87 -21.02 8.57 -8.36
CA ALA A 87 -21.89 7.40 -8.28
C ALA A 87 -22.61 7.25 -6.92
N LEU A 88 -22.04 7.83 -5.86
CA LEU A 88 -22.50 7.63 -4.49
C LEU A 88 -22.73 8.97 -3.76
N MET A 89 -23.37 9.91 -4.43
CA MET A 89 -23.71 11.20 -3.84
C MET A 89 -24.75 11.06 -2.73
N PRO A 90 -24.77 11.97 -1.75
CA PRO A 90 -25.84 12.02 -0.74
C PRO A 90 -27.23 11.98 -1.36
N GLY A 91 -28.11 11.15 -0.81
CA GLY A 91 -29.45 10.89 -1.35
C GLY A 91 -29.55 9.69 -2.29
N THR A 92 -28.43 9.07 -2.71
CA THR A 92 -28.45 7.89 -3.58
C THR A 92 -28.92 6.65 -2.80
N PRO A 93 -29.99 5.95 -3.25
CA PRO A 93 -30.40 4.66 -2.67
C PRO A 93 -29.35 3.59 -3.00
N VAL A 94 -28.96 2.81 -1.99
CA VAL A 94 -27.89 1.82 -2.11
C VAL A 94 -28.17 0.57 -1.31
N VAL A 95 -27.52 -0.53 -1.74
CA VAL A 95 -27.30 -1.73 -0.93
C VAL A 95 -25.80 -1.88 -0.75
N MET A 96 -25.30 -1.65 0.47
CA MET A 96 -23.89 -1.82 0.82
C MET A 96 -23.66 -3.24 1.34
N ARG A 97 -22.80 -4.00 0.68
CA ARG A 97 -22.31 -5.28 1.14
C ARG A 97 -20.99 -5.06 1.90
N ALA A 98 -20.92 -5.57 3.12
CA ALA A 98 -19.81 -5.27 4.01
C ALA A 98 -19.46 -6.44 4.95
N ASN A 99 -18.24 -6.45 5.46
CA ASN A 99 -17.85 -7.29 6.58
C ASN A 99 -18.15 -6.56 7.89
N PRO A 100 -18.81 -7.22 8.86
CA PRO A 100 -19.11 -6.62 10.15
C PRO A 100 -17.86 -6.47 11.01
N ASN A 101 -17.90 -5.54 11.97
CA ASN A 101 -16.89 -5.42 13.00
C ASN A 101 -16.99 -6.61 13.98
N LYS A 102 -15.85 -7.12 14.45
CA LYS A 102 -15.78 -8.18 15.44
C LYS A 102 -16.34 -7.77 16.81
N ASP A 103 -16.26 -6.47 17.13
CA ASP A 103 -16.78 -5.89 18.37
C ASP A 103 -18.32 -5.72 18.37
N GLY A 104 -19.00 -6.13 17.29
CA GLY A 104 -20.44 -6.22 17.23
C GLY A 104 -21.15 -5.06 16.50
N PRO A 105 -22.50 -5.04 16.55
CA PRO A 105 -23.32 -4.05 15.87
C PRO A 105 -23.08 -2.62 16.36
N GLY A 106 -23.29 -1.64 15.49
CA GLY A 106 -23.11 -0.20 15.79
C GLY A 106 -21.67 0.27 15.65
N LYS A 107 -20.76 -0.61 15.29
CA LYS A 107 -19.37 -0.29 14.94
C LYS A 107 -19.23 -0.14 13.43
N GLN A 108 -18.17 0.53 13.02
CA GLN A 108 -17.77 0.68 11.62
C GLN A 108 -17.68 -0.68 10.91
N VAL A 109 -18.10 -0.74 9.66
CA VAL A 109 -18.04 -1.94 8.82
C VAL A 109 -17.03 -1.75 7.69
N ARG A 110 -16.51 -2.84 7.11
CA ARG A 110 -15.63 -2.82 5.95
C ARG A 110 -16.45 -3.01 4.68
N ILE A 111 -16.49 -2.02 3.80
CA ILE A 111 -17.27 -2.10 2.57
C ILE A 111 -16.59 -3.05 1.59
N LEU A 112 -17.32 -4.00 1.04
CA LEU A 112 -16.89 -4.84 -0.07
C LEU A 112 -17.26 -4.21 -1.41
N ASP A 113 -18.53 -3.90 -1.56
CA ASP A 113 -19.08 -3.17 -2.70
C ASP A 113 -20.42 -2.50 -2.33
N VAL A 114 -20.86 -1.64 -3.24
CA VAL A 114 -22.14 -0.92 -3.12
C VAL A 114 -22.90 -1.08 -4.43
N THR A 115 -24.14 -1.54 -4.37
CA THR A 115 -25.02 -1.62 -5.52
C THR A 115 -25.99 -0.44 -5.50
N THR A 116 -26.06 0.31 -6.59
CA THR A 116 -27.01 1.41 -6.80
C THR A 116 -28.31 0.90 -7.40
N GLN A 117 -29.36 1.74 -7.38
CA GLN A 117 -30.70 1.35 -7.81
C GLN A 117 -30.80 0.91 -9.29
N ASP A 118 -29.90 1.40 -10.13
CA ASP A 118 -29.75 0.99 -11.53
C ASP A 118 -29.07 -0.38 -11.72
N GLY A 119 -28.70 -1.05 -10.62
CA GLY A 119 -28.01 -2.32 -10.60
C GLY A 119 -26.51 -2.23 -10.83
N ALA A 120 -25.92 -1.03 -10.92
CA ALA A 120 -24.49 -0.88 -11.02
C ALA A 120 -23.81 -1.27 -9.71
N ILE A 121 -22.71 -2.05 -9.80
CA ILE A 121 -21.91 -2.48 -8.65
C ILE A 121 -20.64 -1.67 -8.61
N HIS A 122 -20.43 -0.98 -7.50
CA HIS A 122 -19.27 -0.14 -7.20
C HIS A 122 -18.36 -0.84 -6.18
N PRO A 123 -17.22 -1.41 -6.60
CA PRO A 123 -16.32 -2.13 -5.70
C PRO A 123 -15.53 -1.17 -4.82
N PHE A 124 -15.42 -1.49 -3.53
CA PHE A 124 -14.59 -0.79 -2.55
C PHE A 124 -13.35 -1.60 -2.15
N TYR A 125 -13.54 -2.90 -1.97
CA TYR A 125 -12.46 -3.85 -1.82
C TYR A 125 -12.58 -4.86 -2.96
N ALA A 126 -11.78 -4.73 -3.98
CA ALA A 126 -11.76 -5.69 -5.06
C ALA A 126 -11.24 -7.05 -4.57
N SER A 127 -12.14 -7.86 -4.04
CA SER A 127 -11.90 -9.30 -3.88
C SER A 127 -11.85 -10.01 -5.24
N ASN A 128 -12.27 -9.33 -6.28
CA ASN A 128 -12.27 -9.82 -7.65
C ASN A 128 -11.32 -8.99 -8.48
N THR A 129 -10.09 -9.49 -8.65
CA THR A 129 -9.38 -9.30 -9.91
C THR A 129 -10.33 -9.81 -11.00
N ARG A 130 -11.23 -8.94 -11.47
CA ARG A 130 -11.97 -9.24 -12.70
C ARG A 130 -10.92 -9.64 -13.72
N ASN A 131 -11.12 -10.76 -14.41
CA ASN A 131 -10.31 -11.16 -15.56
C ASN A 131 -10.39 -10.03 -16.59
N ARG A 132 -9.59 -8.96 -16.33
CA ARG A 132 -9.49 -7.80 -17.21
C ARG A 132 -8.43 -8.16 -18.24
N THR A 133 -8.79 -8.10 -19.50
CA THR A 133 -7.82 -8.14 -20.56
C THR A 133 -6.98 -6.88 -20.47
N LEU A 134 -5.69 -7.02 -20.18
CA LEU A 134 -4.76 -5.91 -20.14
C LEU A 134 -4.35 -5.52 -21.55
N ALA A 135 -4.13 -4.23 -21.78
CA ALA A 135 -3.55 -3.74 -23.02
C ALA A 135 -2.06 -4.09 -23.08
N GLU A 136 -1.52 -4.18 -24.30
CA GLU A 136 -0.08 -4.36 -24.52
C GLU A 136 0.65 -3.02 -24.53
N ALA A 137 1.74 -2.94 -23.78
CA ALA A 137 2.64 -1.78 -23.77
C ALA A 137 3.66 -1.86 -24.90
N LYS A 138 3.92 -0.76 -25.56
CA LYS A 138 4.97 -0.67 -26.60
C LYS A 138 6.36 -0.52 -26.01
N SER A 139 6.47 0.10 -24.85
CA SER A 139 7.70 0.36 -24.08
C SER A 139 7.38 0.42 -22.59
N LEU A 140 8.37 0.72 -21.74
CA LEU A 140 8.14 1.03 -20.33
C LEU A 140 7.35 2.34 -20.14
N GLU A 141 7.29 3.20 -21.15
CA GLU A 141 6.55 4.45 -21.10
C GLU A 141 5.05 4.21 -20.99
N GLY A 142 4.39 4.96 -20.13
CA GLY A 142 2.93 4.91 -19.98
C GLY A 142 2.48 4.83 -18.53
N GLN A 143 1.25 4.39 -18.35
CA GLN A 143 0.56 4.35 -17.06
C GLN A 143 0.47 2.92 -16.57
N TRP A 144 0.72 2.76 -15.28
CA TRP A 144 0.85 1.47 -14.62
C TRP A 144 0.07 1.47 -13.30
N ALA A 145 -0.49 0.34 -12.96
CA ALA A 145 -1.07 0.08 -11.64
C ALA A 145 -0.43 -1.15 -11.03
N PRO A 146 -0.35 -1.27 -9.69
CA PRO A 146 0.20 -2.47 -9.07
C PRO A 146 -0.65 -3.68 -9.43
N ASN A 147 0.02 -4.80 -9.67
CA ASN A 147 -0.66 -6.08 -9.76
C ASN A 147 -1.02 -6.55 -8.34
N ARG A 148 -2.28 -6.52 -7.98
CA ARG A 148 -2.75 -6.82 -6.62
C ARG A 148 -2.43 -8.24 -6.16
N ALA A 149 -2.40 -9.21 -7.07
CA ALA A 149 -2.01 -10.58 -6.72
C ALA A 149 -0.54 -10.65 -6.26
N ALA A 150 0.31 -9.77 -6.75
CA ALA A 150 1.73 -9.69 -6.37
C ALA A 150 1.98 -8.82 -5.12
N LEU A 151 1.06 -7.94 -4.73
CA LEU A 151 1.23 -7.01 -3.60
C LEU A 151 1.52 -7.71 -2.28
N GLY A 152 0.75 -8.73 -1.93
CA GLY A 152 0.92 -9.46 -0.67
C GLY A 152 2.31 -10.09 -0.56
N ALA A 153 2.87 -10.60 -1.67
CA ALA A 153 4.21 -11.14 -1.71
C ALA A 153 5.28 -10.06 -1.50
N ALA A 154 5.09 -8.87 -2.10
CA ALA A 154 6.01 -7.74 -1.96
C ALA A 154 6.02 -7.21 -0.52
N PHE A 155 4.85 -7.00 0.11
CA PHE A 155 4.75 -6.64 1.52
C PHE A 155 5.36 -7.71 2.43
N GLY A 156 5.08 -8.99 2.15
CA GLY A 156 5.68 -10.10 2.89
C GLY A 156 7.21 -10.16 2.73
N ALA A 157 7.77 -9.82 1.57
CA ALA A 157 9.21 -9.71 1.37
C ALA A 157 9.81 -8.56 2.20
N MET A 158 9.17 -7.40 2.18
CA MET A 158 9.59 -6.23 2.96
C MET A 158 9.54 -6.49 4.48
N ALA A 159 8.50 -7.16 4.97
CA ALA A 159 8.39 -7.55 6.37
C ALA A 159 9.49 -8.53 6.83
N ARG A 160 10.14 -9.22 5.88
CA ARG A 160 11.27 -10.14 6.14
C ARG A 160 12.64 -9.54 5.84
N PHE A 161 12.73 -8.24 5.67
CA PHE A 161 14.03 -7.59 5.51
C PHE A 161 14.95 -7.93 6.68
N PRO A 162 16.23 -8.19 6.43
CA PRO A 162 17.20 -8.61 7.45
C PRO A 162 17.65 -7.40 8.27
N ILE A 163 16.74 -6.85 9.10
CA ILE A 163 16.98 -5.62 9.88
C ILE A 163 17.93 -5.87 11.06
N THR A 164 18.72 -4.85 11.39
CA THR A 164 19.61 -4.86 12.56
C THR A 164 18.84 -4.73 13.87
N PRO A 165 19.43 -5.06 15.04
CA PRO A 165 18.82 -4.81 16.35
C PRO A 165 18.44 -3.33 16.56
N GLU A 166 19.27 -2.41 16.09
CA GLU A 166 19.02 -0.97 16.15
C GLU A 166 17.77 -0.57 15.37
N ALA A 167 17.62 -1.11 14.16
CA ALA A 167 16.42 -0.90 13.34
C ALA A 167 15.17 -1.43 14.04
N ARG A 168 15.23 -2.60 14.65
CA ARG A 168 14.12 -3.20 15.40
C ARG A 168 13.73 -2.34 16.61
N THR A 169 14.72 -1.82 17.34
CA THR A 169 14.47 -0.91 18.47
C THR A 169 13.82 0.40 18.00
N ALA A 170 14.28 0.95 16.88
CA ALA A 170 13.72 2.17 16.31
C ALA A 170 12.28 1.94 15.80
N GLN A 171 12.03 0.81 15.14
CA GLN A 171 10.70 0.41 14.67
C GLN A 171 9.66 0.35 15.79
N GLN A 172 10.04 -0.15 16.97
CA GLN A 172 9.16 -0.24 18.14
C GLN A 172 8.83 1.13 18.77
N LYS A 173 9.71 2.12 18.58
CA LYS A 173 9.54 3.47 19.13
C LYS A 173 8.70 4.38 18.23
N LEU A 174 8.50 3.99 16.97
CA LEU A 174 7.78 4.83 16.04
C LEU A 174 6.29 4.81 16.40
N THR A 175 5.79 5.93 16.84
CA THR A 175 4.37 6.18 16.94
C THR A 175 3.84 6.45 15.53
N ALA A 176 2.59 6.05 15.27
CA ALA A 176 1.93 6.20 13.96
C ALA A 176 1.62 7.68 13.60
N ASP A 177 2.55 8.59 13.89
CA ASP A 177 2.42 9.98 13.50
C ASP A 177 2.61 10.10 12.00
N GLY A 178 1.52 10.31 11.29
CA GLY A 178 1.55 10.70 9.90
C GLY A 178 1.28 9.62 8.87
N LEU A 179 0.06 9.10 8.82
CA LEU A 179 -0.42 8.29 7.68
C LEU A 179 -0.41 9.05 6.34
N CYS A 180 -0.23 10.37 6.38
CA CYS A 180 -0.12 11.24 5.21
C CYS A 180 1.34 11.55 4.82
N PHE A 181 2.31 10.73 5.21
CA PHE A 181 3.70 10.90 4.77
C PHE A 181 3.97 10.22 3.44
N VAL A 182 4.66 10.95 2.57
CA VAL A 182 5.22 10.39 1.35
C VAL A 182 6.51 9.64 1.70
N GLU A 183 6.46 8.32 1.68
CA GLU A 183 7.62 7.49 1.94
C GLU A 183 8.46 7.29 0.68
N PRO A 184 9.80 7.16 0.81
CA PRO A 184 10.65 6.84 -0.32
C PRO A 184 10.54 5.36 -0.72
N VAL A 185 11.16 4.98 -1.84
CA VAL A 185 11.36 3.56 -2.16
C VAL A 185 12.16 2.86 -1.04
N PRO A 186 11.92 1.59 -0.70
CA PRO A 186 11.10 0.64 -1.45
C PRO A 186 9.59 0.75 -1.20
N PHE A 187 9.14 1.43 -0.14
CA PHE A 187 7.71 1.46 0.22
C PHE A 187 6.85 2.10 -0.87
N LEU A 188 7.29 3.23 -1.42
CA LEU A 188 6.58 3.92 -2.52
C LEU A 188 6.27 2.99 -3.71
N SER A 189 7.14 2.02 -3.98
CA SER A 189 6.96 1.09 -5.09
C SER A 189 5.91 -0.01 -4.83
N VAL A 190 5.60 -0.28 -3.56
CA VAL A 190 4.64 -1.33 -3.16
C VAL A 190 3.25 -0.78 -2.81
N LEU A 191 3.05 0.53 -2.89
CA LEU A 191 1.74 1.12 -2.68
C LEU A 191 0.75 0.67 -3.78
N ASP A 192 -0.51 0.49 -3.40
CA ASP A 192 -1.58 0.11 -4.34
C ASP A 192 -2.14 1.35 -5.06
N GLU A 193 -1.26 2.14 -5.65
CA GLU A 193 -1.58 3.42 -6.25
C GLU A 193 -1.02 3.51 -7.67
N MET A 194 -1.53 4.47 -8.43
CA MET A 194 -1.16 4.66 -9.82
C MET A 194 0.25 5.21 -9.97
N ARG A 195 0.91 4.84 -11.04
CA ARG A 195 2.22 5.36 -11.43
C ARG A 195 2.33 5.53 -12.94
N SER A 196 3.23 6.40 -13.37
CA SER A 196 3.58 6.49 -14.79
C SER A 196 5.09 6.62 -14.98
N ILE A 197 5.51 6.28 -16.18
CA ILE A 197 6.87 6.39 -16.64
C ILE A 197 6.86 7.24 -17.91
N GLN A 198 7.63 8.31 -17.91
CA GLN A 198 7.88 9.15 -19.08
C GLN A 198 9.35 9.03 -19.45
N ILE A 199 9.62 8.79 -20.72
CA ILE A 199 10.97 8.52 -21.21
C ILE A 199 11.36 9.61 -22.21
N SER A 200 12.49 10.26 -21.95
CA SER A 200 13.13 11.18 -22.87
C SER A 200 14.57 10.75 -23.14
N LYS A 201 15.27 11.46 -24.00
CA LYS A 201 16.65 11.14 -24.37
C LYS A 201 17.61 11.11 -23.18
N ASN A 202 17.45 12.06 -22.25
CA ASN A 202 18.41 12.27 -21.15
C ASN A 202 17.82 11.97 -19.78
N GLU A 203 16.53 11.76 -19.69
CA GLU A 203 15.83 11.60 -18.42
C GLU A 203 14.69 10.60 -18.52
N VAL A 204 14.47 9.86 -17.46
CA VAL A 204 13.24 9.13 -17.21
C VAL A 204 12.58 9.73 -15.99
N VAL A 205 11.30 10.08 -16.09
CA VAL A 205 10.52 10.56 -14.94
C VAL A 205 9.58 9.48 -14.49
N LEU A 206 9.76 9.04 -13.26
CA LEU A 206 8.84 8.15 -12.55
C LEU A 206 7.88 9.01 -11.73
N HIS A 207 6.61 8.93 -12.04
CA HIS A 207 5.56 9.63 -11.33
C HIS A 207 4.76 8.61 -10.53
N PHE A 208 4.69 8.78 -9.22
CA PHE A 208 3.90 7.96 -8.31
C PHE A 208 2.81 8.81 -7.68
N GLU A 209 1.65 8.25 -7.53
CA GLU A 209 0.64 8.72 -6.61
C GLU A 209 0.93 8.16 -5.22
N ASN A 210 0.73 8.95 -4.18
CA ASN A 210 0.86 8.52 -2.80
C ASN A 210 -0.18 9.27 -1.95
N SER A 211 -1.29 8.60 -1.64
CA SER A 211 -2.37 9.16 -0.82
C SER A 211 -2.83 10.55 -1.29
N GLY A 212 -2.91 10.74 -2.62
CA GLY A 212 -3.29 12.01 -3.26
C GLY A 212 -2.15 13.00 -3.47
N ASP A 213 -0.97 12.77 -2.92
CA ASP A 213 0.25 13.48 -3.30
C ASP A 213 0.87 12.89 -4.57
N HIS A 214 1.58 13.73 -5.30
CA HIS A 214 2.23 13.35 -6.54
C HIS A 214 3.74 13.43 -6.39
N VAL A 215 4.41 12.27 -6.39
CA VAL A 215 5.86 12.15 -6.29
C VAL A 215 6.47 12.02 -7.67
N LEU A 216 7.29 12.97 -8.03
CA LEU A 216 8.09 12.94 -9.26
C LEU A 216 9.54 12.59 -8.90
N ARG A 217 10.05 11.51 -9.49
CA ARG A 217 11.45 11.11 -9.41
C ARG A 217 12.09 11.21 -10.79
N THR A 218 13.07 12.10 -10.92
CA THR A 218 13.85 12.24 -12.16
C THR A 218 15.07 11.32 -12.09
N VAL A 219 15.23 10.51 -13.12
CA VAL A 219 16.37 9.62 -13.34
C VAL A 219 17.22 10.21 -14.46
N HIS A 220 18.45 10.64 -14.15
CA HIS A 220 19.38 11.20 -15.13
C HIS A 220 20.06 10.09 -15.92
N MET A 221 19.75 9.97 -17.20
CA MET A 221 20.22 8.86 -18.01
C MET A 221 21.68 9.00 -18.42
N ASN A 222 22.41 7.88 -18.37
CA ASN A 222 23.83 7.79 -18.76
C ASN A 222 24.72 8.83 -18.05
N SER A 223 24.40 9.14 -16.81
CA SER A 223 25.05 10.15 -15.98
C SER A 223 25.82 9.50 -14.84
N LYS A 224 26.43 10.32 -14.00
CA LYS A 224 27.07 9.93 -12.73
C LYS A 224 26.46 10.74 -11.60
N HIS A 225 26.50 10.21 -10.38
CA HIS A 225 26.15 11.00 -9.22
C HIS A 225 27.17 12.12 -9.01
N PRO A 226 26.75 13.39 -8.91
CA PRO A 226 27.65 14.48 -8.56
C PRO A 226 28.22 14.30 -7.15
N ALA A 227 29.46 14.69 -6.94
CA ALA A 227 30.13 14.52 -5.63
C ALA A 227 29.41 15.27 -4.48
N ASN A 228 28.74 16.37 -4.78
CA ASN A 228 28.11 17.26 -3.80
C ASN A 228 26.57 17.28 -3.97
N VAL A 229 25.96 16.13 -4.21
CA VAL A 229 24.49 16.03 -4.26
C VAL A 229 23.90 16.36 -2.91
N LYS A 230 22.96 17.31 -2.90
CA LYS A 230 22.18 17.59 -1.70
C LYS A 230 21.23 16.42 -1.43
N PRO A 231 21.28 15.83 -0.22
CA PRO A 231 20.33 14.77 0.14
C PRO A 231 18.89 15.22 -0.02
N SER A 232 18.03 14.27 -0.40
CA SER A 232 16.60 14.48 -0.50
C SER A 232 15.86 13.23 -0.04
N ARG A 233 14.56 13.37 0.21
CA ARG A 233 13.71 12.22 0.59
C ARG A 233 13.75 11.09 -0.43
N HIS A 234 13.78 11.41 -1.72
CA HIS A 234 13.77 10.43 -2.81
C HIS A 234 15.15 10.17 -3.41
N GLY A 235 16.20 10.76 -2.84
CA GLY A 235 17.57 10.60 -3.29
C GLY A 235 17.86 11.30 -4.62
N HIS A 236 19.02 10.98 -5.18
CA HIS A 236 19.43 11.36 -6.53
C HIS A 236 19.57 10.09 -7.38
N SER A 237 18.85 10.02 -8.48
CA SER A 237 18.77 8.83 -9.34
C SER A 237 19.49 9.06 -10.66
N ILE A 238 20.32 8.07 -11.03
CA ILE A 238 20.89 7.95 -12.38
C ILE A 238 20.41 6.65 -13.01
N GLY A 239 20.44 6.55 -14.31
CA GLY A 239 19.96 5.36 -15.00
C GLY A 239 20.70 5.04 -16.29
N HIS A 240 20.62 3.78 -16.70
CA HIS A 240 21.09 3.29 -17.98
C HIS A 240 20.24 2.10 -18.42
N TRP A 241 20.39 1.75 -19.69
CA TRP A 241 19.72 0.59 -20.25
C TRP A 241 20.66 -0.63 -20.28
N GLU A 242 20.18 -1.77 -19.82
CA GLU A 242 20.78 -3.08 -20.02
C GLU A 242 19.84 -3.92 -20.90
N GLY A 243 20.07 -3.89 -22.23
CA GLY A 243 19.10 -4.41 -23.18
C GLY A 243 17.75 -3.69 -23.04
N ASP A 244 16.67 -4.42 -22.76
CA ASP A 244 15.31 -3.88 -22.57
C ASP A 244 15.01 -3.55 -21.08
N THR A 245 16.00 -3.65 -20.20
CA THR A 245 15.84 -3.33 -18.77
C THR A 245 16.35 -1.94 -18.47
N LEU A 246 15.51 -1.10 -17.87
CA LEU A 246 15.93 0.14 -17.26
C LEU A 246 16.50 -0.16 -15.88
N VAL A 247 17.77 0.20 -15.67
CA VAL A 247 18.44 0.11 -14.38
C VAL A 247 18.56 1.50 -13.81
N ILE A 248 18.14 1.66 -12.54
CA ILE A 248 18.16 2.93 -11.83
C ILE A 248 18.98 2.75 -10.55
N ASP A 249 20.01 3.55 -10.40
CA ASP A 249 20.83 3.64 -9.19
C ASP A 249 20.49 4.91 -8.43
N THR A 250 20.23 4.82 -7.11
CA THR A 250 19.84 5.98 -6.31
C THR A 250 20.60 6.03 -4.99
N THR A 251 21.21 7.19 -4.74
CA THR A 251 21.96 7.53 -3.53
C THR A 251 21.48 8.86 -2.95
N ALA A 252 22.21 9.41 -1.97
CA ALA A 252 21.93 10.72 -1.37
C ALA A 252 20.50 10.84 -0.80
N TYR A 253 20.04 9.81 -0.12
CA TYR A 253 18.80 9.86 0.64
C TYR A 253 18.95 10.66 1.94
N GLU A 254 17.92 11.39 2.32
CA GLU A 254 17.77 11.87 3.71
C GLU A 254 17.42 10.70 4.63
N PRO A 255 17.90 10.71 5.91
CA PRO A 255 17.40 9.79 6.91
C PRO A 255 15.87 9.87 7.03
N ASN A 256 15.21 8.72 7.11
CA ASN A 256 13.77 8.67 7.17
C ASN A 256 13.32 7.61 8.20
N ALA A 257 12.36 7.96 9.04
CA ALA A 257 11.89 7.12 10.13
C ALA A 257 11.20 5.81 9.67
N SER A 258 10.74 5.77 8.42
CA SER A 258 10.07 4.61 7.80
C SER A 258 10.64 4.28 6.41
N GLY A 259 11.84 4.75 6.12
CA GLY A 259 12.41 4.74 4.77
C GLY A 259 12.75 3.37 4.18
N LEU A 260 12.69 2.29 4.97
CA LEU A 260 12.75 0.90 4.50
C LEU A 260 11.36 0.24 4.44
N GLY A 261 10.31 0.96 4.82
CA GLY A 261 8.93 0.49 4.90
C GLY A 261 8.61 -0.23 6.21
N GLY A 262 7.32 -0.38 6.54
CA GLY A 262 6.87 -1.07 7.74
C GLY A 262 7.41 -0.45 9.05
N ASN A 263 7.53 0.87 9.10
CA ASN A 263 8.11 1.62 10.21
C ASN A 263 9.61 1.32 10.47
N VAL A 264 10.31 0.71 9.52
CA VAL A 264 11.75 0.50 9.61
C VAL A 264 12.46 1.74 9.07
N PRO A 265 13.35 2.36 9.87
CA PRO A 265 14.05 3.58 9.45
C PRO A 265 15.04 3.30 8.32
N SER A 266 15.40 4.36 7.59
CA SER A 266 16.57 4.37 6.70
C SER A 266 17.54 5.46 7.08
N SER A 267 18.85 5.21 6.84
CA SER A 267 19.92 6.17 7.07
C SER A 267 20.26 6.98 5.81
N ALA A 268 21.11 7.99 5.95
CA ALA A 268 21.71 8.71 4.82
C ALA A 268 22.60 7.82 3.94
N ARG A 269 22.95 6.62 4.42
CA ARG A 269 23.77 5.64 3.69
C ARG A 269 22.93 4.65 2.88
N LYS A 270 21.60 4.86 2.86
CA LYS A 270 20.72 4.05 2.01
C LYS A 270 21.12 4.19 0.54
N HIS A 271 21.18 3.05 -0.13
CA HIS A 271 21.41 2.93 -1.57
C HIS A 271 20.37 1.97 -2.15
N THR A 272 19.88 2.27 -3.34
CA THR A 272 18.93 1.39 -4.02
C THR A 272 19.28 1.21 -5.48
N VAL A 273 19.11 -0.02 -5.96
CA VAL A 273 19.17 -0.35 -7.38
C VAL A 273 17.82 -0.91 -7.81
N GLU A 274 17.19 -0.26 -8.77
CA GLU A 274 15.88 -0.65 -9.32
C GLU A 274 16.05 -1.19 -10.73
N ARG A 275 15.27 -2.20 -11.09
CA ARG A 275 15.29 -2.83 -12.42
C ARG A 275 13.86 -2.94 -12.93
N LEU A 276 13.59 -2.34 -14.07
CA LEU A 276 12.27 -2.31 -14.70
C LEU A 276 12.34 -2.99 -16.07
N THR A 277 11.55 -4.05 -16.25
CA THR A 277 11.56 -4.84 -17.48
C THR A 277 10.13 -5.21 -17.86
N LEU A 278 9.76 -5.11 -19.14
CA LEU A 278 8.48 -5.62 -19.60
C LEU A 278 8.45 -7.15 -19.53
N THR A 279 7.30 -7.71 -19.15
CA THR A 279 7.07 -9.15 -19.31
C THR A 279 7.00 -9.53 -20.80
N PRO A 280 7.22 -10.80 -21.18
CA PRO A 280 7.14 -11.25 -22.57
C PRO A 280 5.80 -10.90 -23.23
N GLU A 281 4.70 -10.97 -22.50
CA GLU A 281 3.33 -10.64 -22.94
C GLU A 281 3.11 -9.13 -23.07
N ARG A 282 4.08 -8.31 -22.61
CA ARG A 282 4.06 -6.84 -22.66
C ARG A 282 2.83 -6.19 -21.98
N THR A 283 2.06 -6.96 -21.24
CA THR A 283 0.89 -6.46 -20.49
C THR A 283 1.25 -6.00 -19.08
N ARG A 284 2.48 -6.36 -18.63
CA ARG A 284 3.01 -6.05 -17.32
C ARG A 284 4.45 -5.59 -17.37
N LEU A 285 4.83 -4.89 -16.31
CA LEU A 285 6.20 -4.54 -15.99
C LEU A 285 6.61 -5.31 -14.73
N ARG A 286 7.75 -6.00 -14.79
CA ARG A 286 8.44 -6.51 -13.62
C ARG A 286 9.30 -5.40 -13.04
N TYR A 287 9.05 -5.07 -11.80
CA TYR A 287 9.84 -4.14 -11.00
C TYR A 287 10.58 -4.93 -9.92
N GLU A 288 11.88 -4.74 -9.84
CA GLU A 288 12.72 -5.31 -8.81
C GLU A 288 13.55 -4.20 -8.18
N ILE A 289 13.63 -4.18 -6.85
CA ILE A 289 14.46 -3.23 -6.12
C ILE A 289 15.33 -3.97 -5.11
N THR A 290 16.63 -3.70 -5.15
CA THR A 290 17.59 -4.08 -4.11
C THR A 290 17.92 -2.85 -3.27
N VAL A 291 17.83 -3.01 -1.96
CA VAL A 291 18.06 -1.95 -0.98
C VAL A 291 19.23 -2.34 -0.10
N GLU A 292 20.17 -1.42 0.06
CA GLU A 292 21.27 -1.48 0.99
C GLU A 292 21.15 -0.33 1.99
N ASP A 293 21.35 -0.63 3.27
CA ASP A 293 21.46 0.36 4.32
C ASP A 293 22.33 -0.22 5.45
N PRO A 294 23.63 0.05 5.46
CA PRO A 294 24.56 -0.59 6.40
C PRO A 294 24.29 -0.29 7.88
N MET A 295 23.42 0.68 8.19
CA MET A 295 23.02 0.99 9.56
C MET A 295 21.83 0.13 10.01
N TYR A 296 20.92 -0.14 9.09
CA TYR A 296 19.62 -0.76 9.43
C TYR A 296 19.35 -2.12 8.79
N LEU A 297 20.19 -2.53 7.81
CA LEU A 297 20.15 -3.88 7.20
C LEU A 297 21.47 -4.61 7.44
N THR A 298 21.40 -5.90 7.81
CA THR A 298 22.58 -6.76 7.99
C THR A 298 23.16 -7.26 6.67
N LYS A 299 22.38 -7.20 5.59
CA LYS A 299 22.77 -7.50 4.20
C LYS A 299 21.77 -6.85 3.24
N PRO A 300 22.09 -6.72 1.94
CA PRO A 300 21.14 -6.23 0.94
C PRO A 300 19.82 -7.00 0.97
N ALA A 301 18.73 -6.29 0.76
CA ALA A 301 17.39 -6.85 0.71
C ALA A 301 16.74 -6.55 -0.64
N THR A 302 16.11 -7.55 -1.25
CA THR A 302 15.48 -7.41 -2.56
C THR A 302 13.99 -7.73 -2.45
N LEU A 303 13.16 -6.94 -3.12
CA LEU A 303 11.77 -7.25 -3.37
C LEU A 303 11.44 -7.14 -4.86
N THR A 304 10.44 -7.90 -5.27
CA THR A 304 9.95 -7.89 -6.65
C THR A 304 8.45 -7.65 -6.66
N GLN A 305 7.99 -6.89 -7.63
CA GLN A 305 6.59 -6.60 -7.85
C GLN A 305 6.27 -6.65 -9.34
N GLN A 306 5.00 -6.71 -9.69
CA GLN A 306 4.52 -6.53 -11.05
C GLN A 306 3.57 -5.34 -11.09
N TRP A 307 3.63 -4.58 -12.19
CA TRP A 307 2.70 -3.51 -12.48
C TRP A 307 1.95 -3.82 -13.76
N ASP A 308 0.63 -3.76 -13.72
CA ASP A 308 -0.25 -3.96 -14.88
C ASP A 308 -0.25 -2.70 -15.74
N TYR A 309 -0.16 -2.84 -17.07
CA TYR A 309 -0.27 -1.71 -18.00
C TYR A 309 -1.70 -1.20 -18.05
N ARG A 310 -1.89 0.08 -17.76
CA ARG A 310 -3.22 0.68 -17.57
C ARG A 310 -3.33 2.06 -18.23
N PRO A 311 -3.27 2.11 -19.58
CA PRO A 311 -3.37 3.38 -20.32
C PRO A 311 -4.73 4.07 -20.17
N ASP A 312 -5.73 3.37 -19.64
CA ASP A 312 -7.08 3.85 -19.35
C ASP A 312 -7.16 4.69 -18.08
N LEU A 313 -6.16 4.61 -17.19
CA LEU A 313 -6.18 5.32 -15.91
C LEU A 313 -5.65 6.75 -16.04
N LYS A 314 -6.10 7.59 -15.11
CA LYS A 314 -5.59 8.95 -14.90
C LYS A 314 -5.29 9.15 -13.43
N PHE A 315 -4.28 9.97 -13.16
CA PHE A 315 -3.98 10.37 -11.79
C PHE A 315 -5.15 11.11 -11.15
N SER A 316 -5.31 10.95 -9.86
CA SER A 316 -6.29 11.73 -9.10
C SER A 316 -5.90 13.21 -9.05
N PRO A 317 -6.86 14.13 -8.94
CA PRO A 317 -6.55 15.52 -8.70
C PRO A 317 -5.82 15.71 -7.36
N ARG A 318 -4.86 16.64 -7.29
CA ARG A 318 -4.20 17.00 -6.02
C ARG A 318 -5.15 17.50 -4.92
N SER A 319 -6.34 17.98 -5.29
CA SER A 319 -7.39 18.37 -4.34
C SER A 319 -7.88 17.21 -3.46
N GLU A 320 -7.51 15.98 -3.79
CA GLU A 320 -7.83 14.78 -3.05
C GLU A 320 -6.64 14.24 -2.23
N ALA A 321 -5.68 15.11 -1.96
CA ALA A 321 -4.53 14.82 -1.10
C ALA A 321 -4.96 14.27 0.28
N CYS A 322 -4.05 13.57 0.92
CA CYS A 322 -4.31 12.95 2.21
C CYS A 322 -4.79 13.98 3.24
N ASP A 323 -5.88 13.66 3.92
CA ASP A 323 -6.50 14.50 4.94
C ASP A 323 -6.09 14.00 6.33
N ASN A 324 -5.44 14.89 7.11
CA ASN A 324 -4.92 14.54 8.43
C ASN A 324 -6.03 14.20 9.44
N GLU A 325 -7.23 14.78 9.33
CA GLU A 325 -8.37 14.45 10.21
C GLU A 325 -8.87 13.04 9.91
N VAL A 326 -9.02 12.70 8.62
CA VAL A 326 -9.39 11.34 8.18
C VAL A 326 -8.33 10.35 8.59
N ALA A 327 -7.04 10.69 8.45
CA ALA A 327 -5.93 9.84 8.89
C ALA A 327 -5.93 9.62 10.41
N ALA A 328 -6.23 10.66 11.20
CA ALA A 328 -6.35 10.55 12.65
C ALA A 328 -7.53 9.66 13.07
N ARG A 329 -8.68 9.79 12.39
CA ARG A 329 -9.86 8.94 12.60
C ARG A 329 -9.57 7.48 12.29
N TYR A 330 -8.89 7.21 11.17
CA TYR A 330 -8.43 5.88 10.83
C TYR A 330 -7.51 5.30 11.91
N ARG A 331 -6.52 6.06 12.40
CA ARG A 331 -5.64 5.62 13.50
C ARG A 331 -6.40 5.31 14.79
N ALA A 332 -7.40 6.12 15.12
CA ALA A 332 -8.23 5.90 16.31
C ALA A 332 -9.07 4.61 16.22
N SER A 333 -9.35 4.12 15.02
CA SER A 333 -10.07 2.87 14.77
C SER A 333 -9.19 1.62 14.86
N LEU A 334 -7.85 1.76 14.88
CA LEU A 334 -6.93 0.63 14.96
C LEU A 334 -6.94 0.01 16.37
N PRO A 335 -6.85 -1.33 16.49
CA PRO A 335 -6.66 -2.01 17.77
C PRO A 335 -5.39 -1.49 18.47
N LYS A 336 -5.50 -1.24 19.78
CA LYS A 336 -4.37 -0.85 20.64
C LYS A 336 -3.49 -2.03 20.98
#